data_20a18239fbfd6b3d4b4ca7200e94d3d5
#
_entry.id   20a18239fbfd6b3d4b4ca7200e94d3d5
#
_cell.length_a   1.000
_cell.length_b   1.000
_cell.length_c   1.000
_cell.angle_alpha   90.00
_cell.angle_beta   90.00
_cell.angle_gamma   90.00
#
_symmetry.space_group_name_H-M   'P 1'
#
loop_
_entity.id
_entity.type
_entity.pdbx_description
1 polymer ?
#
loop_
_entity_poly.entity_id
_entity_poly.type
_entity_poly.pdbx_seq_one_letter_code
_entity_poly.pdbx_strand_id
1 'polypeptide(L)'
;MVNPKQVVHLTTVHHPYDPRIFHKECKSLQRAGYNVTLIAQRDENGGLADKPIRHIPVKKCNSKLKRMLFGTWQVYRKAKKMDADVYHFHDPELLPIGWLLKKKDNVVIYDIHEDYMTSILQKDYMKPAVKKAVAAIYKSMEKLFTRKMELCLAEKYYKDIYPTGTCILNYPTVNEKFINHTRAGEAVDKVIYTGNVTEVRGALFHAKLPVIDKTLSVHFVGKCPKPLAKEMYEVAGDQKDQLVIEGIDRFIEKEVIEDRYLSRNWLAGIALFPPTEHYRRKELTKFFEYMNAGLPVICSDFPVWKDFVEKHECGIAVDPYNDEAIRNALDYLRTYPEEAKQMGENGKKAVMEELNWQTQEQKLISWYQRLSGEQPAKMEG
;
A
#
# COMPACT_ATOMS: atom_id res chain seq x y z
N MET A 1 -23.20 28.76 14.12
CA MET A 1 -22.36 27.87 13.30
C MET A 1 -21.38 27.20 14.24
N VAL A 2 -21.36 25.87 14.28
CA VAL A 2 -20.37 25.11 15.07
C VAL A 2 -19.03 25.28 14.37
N ASN A 3 -17.98 25.69 15.09
CA ASN A 3 -16.65 25.78 14.52
C ASN A 3 -16.17 24.39 14.06
N PRO A 4 -15.61 24.27 12.84
CA PRO A 4 -15.12 22.98 12.36
C PRO A 4 -13.99 22.49 13.26
N LYS A 5 -14.03 21.19 13.60
CA LYS A 5 -12.99 20.58 14.44
C LYS A 5 -11.64 20.63 13.79
N GLN A 6 -10.63 20.92 14.60
CA GLN A 6 -9.23 21.02 14.19
C GLN A 6 -8.60 19.63 14.18
N VAL A 7 -8.15 19.19 13.02
CA VAL A 7 -7.43 17.92 12.84
C VAL A 7 -6.01 18.20 12.40
N VAL A 8 -5.03 17.61 13.10
CA VAL A 8 -3.61 17.80 12.77
C VAL A 8 -2.97 16.44 12.48
N HIS A 9 -2.60 16.23 11.21
CA HIS A 9 -1.79 15.09 10.80
C HIS A 9 -0.31 15.37 10.99
N LEU A 10 0.45 14.39 11.51
CA LEU A 10 1.84 14.53 11.90
C LEU A 10 2.70 13.44 11.26
N THR A 11 3.76 13.83 10.55
CA THR A 11 4.77 12.90 10.05
C THR A 11 6.17 13.54 10.02
N THR A 12 7.19 12.71 10.28
CA THR A 12 8.61 13.06 10.16
C THR A 12 9.29 12.36 9.00
N VAL A 13 8.65 11.30 8.46
CA VAL A 13 9.22 10.39 7.44
C VAL A 13 8.63 10.64 6.07
N HIS A 14 7.30 10.78 6.01
CA HIS A 14 6.58 10.81 4.75
C HIS A 14 6.69 12.16 4.03
N HIS A 15 6.63 12.06 2.70
CA HIS A 15 6.54 13.25 1.84
C HIS A 15 5.21 13.97 2.10
N PRO A 16 5.14 15.33 2.00
CA PRO A 16 3.89 16.07 2.22
C PRO A 16 2.74 15.65 1.28
N TYR A 17 3.04 15.10 0.11
CA TYR A 17 2.07 14.52 -0.82
C TYR A 17 2.02 12.98 -0.74
N ASP A 18 2.17 12.42 0.45
CA ASP A 18 2.04 10.96 0.62
C ASP A 18 0.65 10.49 0.15
N PRO A 19 0.56 9.40 -0.63
CA PRO A 19 -0.71 8.92 -1.18
C PRO A 19 -1.76 8.61 -0.12
N ARG A 20 -1.38 8.03 1.03
CA ARG A 20 -2.32 7.70 2.11
C ARG A 20 -2.62 8.93 2.95
N ILE A 21 -1.60 9.62 3.44
CA ILE A 21 -1.75 10.71 4.40
C ILE A 21 -2.46 11.91 3.76
N PHE A 22 -1.90 12.42 2.65
CA PHE A 22 -2.40 13.64 2.04
C PHE A 22 -3.57 13.39 1.08
N HIS A 23 -3.33 12.51 0.08
CA HIS A 23 -4.31 12.37 -1.01
C HIS A 23 -5.56 11.61 -0.58
N LYS A 24 -5.48 10.74 0.43
CA LYS A 24 -6.61 9.99 0.96
C LYS A 24 -7.12 10.63 2.25
N GLU A 25 -6.45 10.50 3.38
CA GLU A 25 -6.96 10.87 4.70
C GLU A 25 -7.19 12.37 4.87
N CYS A 26 -6.17 13.21 4.64
CA CYS A 26 -6.32 14.65 4.81
C CYS A 26 -7.38 15.25 3.88
N LYS A 27 -7.38 14.86 2.59
CA LYS A 27 -8.40 15.36 1.63
C LYS A 27 -9.80 14.88 1.98
N SER A 28 -9.97 13.64 2.44
CA SER A 28 -11.27 13.10 2.85
C SER A 28 -11.84 13.85 4.04
N LEU A 29 -11.03 14.06 5.08
CA LEU A 29 -11.46 14.80 6.27
C LEU A 29 -11.75 16.27 5.95
N GLN A 30 -10.97 16.89 5.08
CA GLN A 30 -11.21 18.26 4.63
C GLN A 30 -12.54 18.37 3.88
N ARG A 31 -12.84 17.44 2.95
CA ARG A 31 -14.14 17.39 2.25
C ARG A 31 -15.32 17.15 3.21
N ALA A 32 -15.09 16.43 4.29
CA ALA A 32 -16.07 16.19 5.34
C ALA A 32 -16.26 17.39 6.30
N GLY A 33 -15.59 18.51 6.05
CA GLY A 33 -15.78 19.77 6.80
C GLY A 33 -14.83 19.95 7.98
N TYR A 34 -13.82 19.09 8.18
CA TYR A 34 -12.79 19.30 9.20
C TYR A 34 -11.77 20.37 8.76
N ASN A 35 -11.25 21.12 9.73
CA ASN A 35 -10.14 22.01 9.47
C ASN A 35 -8.82 21.25 9.60
N VAL A 36 -8.26 20.82 8.47
CA VAL A 36 -7.11 19.92 8.43
C VAL A 36 -5.80 20.69 8.28
N THR A 37 -4.84 20.38 9.16
CA THR A 37 -3.44 20.82 9.07
C THR A 37 -2.53 19.62 8.96
N LEU A 38 -1.58 19.66 8.03
CA LEU A 38 -0.53 18.64 7.88
C LEU A 38 0.82 19.22 8.34
N ILE A 39 1.44 18.61 9.35
CA ILE A 39 2.82 18.88 9.76
C ILE A 39 3.71 17.78 9.19
N ALA A 40 4.48 18.10 8.14
CA ALA A 40 5.31 17.17 7.38
C ALA A 40 6.62 17.82 6.94
N GLN A 41 7.51 17.06 6.33
CA GLN A 41 8.74 17.60 5.75
C GLN A 41 8.44 18.73 4.76
N ARG A 42 9.42 19.64 4.57
CA ARG A 42 9.32 20.70 3.57
C ARG A 42 9.27 20.07 2.18
N ASP A 43 8.35 20.54 1.36
CA ASP A 43 8.36 20.27 -0.07
C ASP A 43 9.51 21.05 -0.72
N GLU A 44 10.41 20.37 -1.41
CA GLU A 44 11.56 20.95 -2.10
C GLU A 44 11.13 21.68 -3.40
N ASN A 45 9.94 21.36 -3.92
CA ASN A 45 9.41 21.88 -5.19
C ASN A 45 8.46 23.09 -5.05
N GLY A 46 8.34 23.70 -3.87
CA GLY A 46 7.70 25.02 -3.75
C GLY A 46 6.35 25.10 -3.04
N GLY A 47 5.96 24.08 -2.30
CA GLY A 47 4.83 24.16 -1.38
C GLY A 47 3.49 23.69 -1.94
N LEU A 48 2.63 23.24 -1.02
CA LEU A 48 1.28 22.77 -1.29
C LEU A 48 0.46 23.88 -1.97
N ALA A 49 0.31 23.79 -3.28
CA ALA A 49 -0.51 24.70 -4.07
C ALA A 49 -2.01 24.48 -3.85
N ASP A 50 -2.41 23.30 -3.38
CA ASP A 50 -3.81 22.92 -3.08
C ASP A 50 -4.22 23.44 -1.70
N LYS A 51 -4.91 24.52 -1.69
CA LYS A 51 -5.27 25.33 -0.55
C LYS A 51 -6.63 25.05 0.09
N PRO A 52 -7.00 23.87 0.51
CA PRO A 52 -7.76 23.90 1.75
C PRO A 52 -7.04 23.21 2.90
N ILE A 53 -5.93 22.50 2.67
CA ILE A 53 -5.16 21.85 3.72
C ILE A 53 -3.93 22.69 4.05
N ARG A 54 -3.85 23.16 5.29
CA ARG A 54 -2.72 23.96 5.78
C ARG A 54 -1.49 23.05 5.97
N HIS A 55 -0.40 23.32 5.24
CA HIS A 55 0.88 22.64 5.46
C HIS A 55 1.80 23.46 6.36
N ILE A 56 2.31 22.85 7.41
CA ILE A 56 3.33 23.41 8.31
C ILE A 56 4.63 22.61 8.12
N PRO A 57 5.60 23.11 7.35
CA PRO A 57 6.80 22.37 7.02
C PRO A 57 7.72 22.19 8.22
N VAL A 58 8.31 20.99 8.37
CA VAL A 58 9.42 20.69 9.27
C VAL A 58 10.69 20.45 8.46
N LYS A 59 11.85 20.77 9.07
CA LYS A 59 13.15 20.59 8.42
C LYS A 59 13.47 19.12 8.26
N LYS A 60 13.81 18.68 7.05
CA LYS A 60 14.29 17.33 6.75
C LYS A 60 15.59 17.05 7.50
N CYS A 61 15.69 15.91 8.14
CA CYS A 61 16.86 15.47 8.87
C CYS A 61 17.64 14.43 8.06
N ASN A 62 18.95 14.65 7.86
CA ASN A 62 19.79 13.79 7.01
C ASN A 62 20.21 12.46 7.68
N SER A 63 19.91 12.25 8.96
CA SER A 63 20.17 10.97 9.64
C SER A 63 18.97 10.54 10.47
N LYS A 64 18.80 9.23 10.60
CA LYS A 64 17.70 8.61 11.37
C LYS A 64 17.70 9.07 12.83
N LEU A 65 18.86 9.14 13.47
CA LEU A 65 18.98 9.57 14.85
C LEU A 65 18.60 11.06 15.04
N LYS A 66 19.08 11.94 14.15
CA LYS A 66 18.69 13.35 14.15
C LYS A 66 17.19 13.51 13.93
N ARG A 67 16.58 12.71 13.06
CA ARG A 67 15.14 12.73 12.82
C ARG A 67 14.37 12.33 14.08
N MET A 68 14.77 11.23 14.72
CA MET A 68 14.14 10.74 15.95
C MET A 68 14.19 11.73 17.12
N LEU A 69 15.23 12.55 17.22
CA LEU A 69 15.39 13.54 18.30
C LEU A 69 14.89 14.93 17.89
N PHE A 70 15.50 15.53 16.85
CA PHE A 70 15.18 16.89 16.45
C PHE A 70 13.94 16.98 15.57
N GLY A 71 13.72 16.00 14.68
CA GLY A 71 12.53 15.96 13.80
C GLY A 71 11.26 15.83 14.63
N THR A 72 11.22 14.88 15.55
CA THR A 72 10.07 14.68 16.46
C THR A 72 9.83 15.91 17.35
N TRP A 73 10.90 16.52 17.86
CA TRP A 73 10.80 17.73 18.67
C TRP A 73 10.26 18.93 17.87
N GLN A 74 10.68 19.11 16.62
CA GLN A 74 10.11 20.14 15.74
C GLN A 74 8.61 19.92 15.52
N VAL A 75 8.20 18.69 15.24
CA VAL A 75 6.78 18.31 15.08
C VAL A 75 6.02 18.65 16.37
N TYR A 76 6.51 18.20 17.54
CA TYR A 76 5.88 18.49 18.83
C TYR A 76 5.67 19.99 19.08
N ARG A 77 6.71 20.81 18.90
CA ARG A 77 6.63 22.26 19.13
C ARG A 77 5.58 22.94 18.24
N LYS A 78 5.42 22.47 17.00
CA LYS A 78 4.43 22.99 16.06
C LYS A 78 3.03 22.48 16.39
N ALA A 79 2.89 21.20 16.63
CA ALA A 79 1.62 20.54 16.97
C ALA A 79 1.01 21.11 18.27
N LYS A 80 1.84 21.27 19.33
CA LYS A 80 1.39 21.81 20.63
C LYS A 80 0.75 23.21 20.54
N LYS A 81 1.18 24.03 19.56
CA LYS A 81 0.62 25.37 19.34
C LYS A 81 -0.76 25.35 18.64
N MET A 82 -1.16 24.22 18.07
CA MET A 82 -2.40 24.12 17.29
C MET A 82 -3.62 23.89 18.19
N ASP A 83 -3.42 23.34 19.40
CA ASP A 83 -4.49 22.97 20.34
C ASP A 83 -5.65 22.25 19.65
N ALA A 84 -5.33 21.16 18.94
CA ALA A 84 -6.25 20.48 18.06
C ALA A 84 -7.17 19.51 18.80
N ASP A 85 -8.37 19.30 18.26
CA ASP A 85 -9.33 18.30 18.73
C ASP A 85 -8.82 16.89 18.46
N VAL A 86 -8.16 16.69 17.30
CA VAL A 86 -7.60 15.40 16.89
C VAL A 86 -6.16 15.57 16.41
N TYR A 87 -5.25 14.78 16.98
CA TYR A 87 -3.90 14.58 16.46
C TYR A 87 -3.79 13.18 15.87
N HIS A 88 -3.42 13.07 14.59
CA HIS A 88 -3.27 11.82 13.87
C HIS A 88 -1.84 11.69 13.36
N PHE A 89 -1.04 10.81 13.93
CA PHE A 89 0.36 10.65 13.55
C PHE A 89 0.64 9.30 12.90
N HIS A 90 1.64 9.28 11.99
CA HIS A 90 1.87 8.18 11.05
C HIS A 90 3.20 7.43 11.27
N ASP A 91 4.09 7.95 12.11
CA ASP A 91 5.39 7.35 12.32
C ASP A 91 5.55 6.86 13.75
N PRO A 92 6.10 5.65 14.00
CA PRO A 92 6.26 5.11 15.36
C PRO A 92 7.24 5.93 16.21
N GLU A 93 8.14 6.68 15.59
CA GLU A 93 9.02 7.59 16.32
C GLU A 93 8.28 8.78 16.96
N LEU A 94 7.02 9.01 16.56
CA LEU A 94 6.13 10.02 17.15
C LEU A 94 5.29 9.49 18.33
N LEU A 95 5.39 8.21 18.70
CA LEU A 95 4.67 7.64 19.85
C LEU A 95 4.84 8.46 21.14
N PRO A 96 6.06 8.87 21.57
CA PRO A 96 6.23 9.74 22.73
C PRO A 96 5.56 11.11 22.55
N ILE A 97 5.57 11.64 21.32
CA ILE A 97 4.97 12.94 21.00
C ILE A 97 3.45 12.86 21.09
N GLY A 98 2.84 11.80 20.52
CA GLY A 98 1.40 11.54 20.64
C GLY A 98 0.97 11.45 22.12
N TRP A 99 1.76 10.77 22.96
CA TRP A 99 1.52 10.69 24.40
C TRP A 99 1.59 12.06 25.08
N LEU A 100 2.57 12.92 24.74
CA LEU A 100 2.69 14.28 25.26
C LEU A 100 1.59 15.23 24.76
N LEU A 101 1.02 14.99 23.60
CA LEU A 101 -0.08 15.79 23.04
C LEU A 101 -1.46 15.34 23.57
N LYS A 102 -1.59 14.12 24.13
CA LYS A 102 -2.84 13.60 24.65
C LYS A 102 -3.29 14.36 25.90
N LYS A 103 -4.45 14.97 25.80
CA LYS A 103 -5.18 15.63 26.87
C LYS A 103 -6.50 14.88 27.17
N LYS A 104 -7.26 15.35 28.17
CA LYS A 104 -8.57 14.75 28.53
C LYS A 104 -9.62 14.95 27.42
N ASP A 105 -9.58 16.08 26.77
CA ASP A 105 -10.59 16.63 25.85
C ASP A 105 -10.22 16.51 24.37
N ASN A 106 -9.08 15.90 24.03
CA ASN A 106 -8.67 15.65 22.67
C ASN A 106 -8.53 14.15 22.35
N VAL A 107 -8.50 13.83 21.06
CA VAL A 107 -8.21 12.48 20.55
C VAL A 107 -6.81 12.45 19.97
N VAL A 108 -6.07 11.37 20.22
CA VAL A 108 -4.79 11.09 19.57
C VAL A 108 -4.91 9.75 18.86
N ILE A 109 -4.62 9.74 17.58
CA ILE A 109 -4.68 8.56 16.70
C ILE A 109 -3.26 8.21 16.29
N TYR A 110 -2.90 6.94 16.42
CA TYR A 110 -1.70 6.35 15.82
C TYR A 110 -2.11 5.51 14.62
N ASP A 111 -1.70 5.91 13.42
CA ASP A 111 -1.91 5.17 12.18
C ASP A 111 -0.76 4.21 11.91
N ILE A 112 -1.06 2.93 11.97
CA ILE A 112 -0.10 1.84 11.83
C ILE A 112 -0.05 1.40 10.38
N HIS A 113 1.00 1.81 9.66
CA HIS A 113 1.21 1.51 8.24
C HIS A 113 2.10 0.29 8.02
N GLU A 114 2.97 -0.01 8.97
CA GLU A 114 3.97 -1.08 8.86
C GLU A 114 4.04 -1.89 10.15
N ASP A 115 4.26 -3.19 10.00
CA ASP A 115 4.65 -4.04 11.12
C ASP A 115 6.13 -3.80 11.45
N TYR A 116 6.36 -2.83 12.35
CA TYR A 116 7.71 -2.47 12.78
C TYR A 116 8.42 -3.60 13.52
N MET A 117 7.69 -4.49 14.18
CA MET A 117 8.27 -5.66 14.83
C MET A 117 8.94 -6.57 13.81
N THR A 118 8.19 -6.96 12.77
CA THR A 118 8.71 -7.76 11.65
C THR A 118 9.83 -7.02 10.93
N SER A 119 9.70 -5.72 10.69
CA SER A 119 10.75 -4.89 10.09
C SER A 119 12.05 -4.88 10.90
N ILE A 120 11.99 -4.84 12.25
CA ILE A 120 13.18 -4.91 13.11
C ILE A 120 13.83 -6.28 13.01
N LEU A 121 13.05 -7.35 13.05
CA LEU A 121 13.54 -8.73 13.04
C LEU A 121 14.17 -9.13 11.69
N GLN A 122 13.76 -8.51 10.59
CA GLN A 122 14.30 -8.75 9.24
C GLN A 122 15.60 -8.00 8.91
N LYS A 123 16.13 -7.13 9.80
CA LYS A 123 17.37 -6.38 9.54
C LYS A 123 18.61 -7.25 9.60
N ASP A 124 19.21 -7.60 8.46
CA ASP A 124 20.35 -8.52 8.37
C ASP A 124 21.66 -7.99 8.98
N TYR A 125 21.81 -6.67 9.07
CA TYR A 125 22.98 -6.04 9.68
C TYR A 125 23.01 -6.09 11.21
N MET A 126 21.95 -6.61 11.88
CA MET A 126 21.86 -6.70 13.35
C MET A 126 22.00 -8.14 13.83
N LYS A 127 22.77 -8.36 14.90
CA LYS A 127 22.88 -9.68 15.55
C LYS A 127 21.51 -10.14 16.09
N PRO A 128 21.16 -11.45 16.02
CA PRO A 128 19.84 -11.96 16.41
C PRO A 128 19.40 -11.57 17.84
N ALA A 129 20.31 -11.62 18.81
CA ALA A 129 20.01 -11.21 20.19
C ALA A 129 19.65 -9.72 20.29
N VAL A 130 20.36 -8.85 19.53
CA VAL A 130 20.10 -7.40 19.50
C VAL A 130 18.76 -7.12 18.84
N LYS A 131 18.43 -7.81 17.73
CA LYS A 131 17.12 -7.70 17.07
C LYS A 131 15.98 -7.98 18.07
N LYS A 132 16.08 -9.10 18.79
CA LYS A 132 15.06 -9.51 19.79
C LYS A 132 14.93 -8.49 20.92
N ALA A 133 16.05 -8.00 21.46
CA ALA A 133 16.05 -6.98 22.52
C ALA A 133 15.40 -5.66 22.06
N VAL A 134 15.79 -5.16 20.87
CA VAL A 134 15.23 -3.93 20.30
C VAL A 134 13.73 -4.10 20.00
N ALA A 135 13.32 -5.25 19.47
CA ALA A 135 11.93 -5.56 19.22
C ALA A 135 11.09 -5.60 20.52
N ALA A 136 11.62 -6.22 21.59
CA ALA A 136 10.95 -6.27 22.89
C ALA A 136 10.81 -4.87 23.54
N ILE A 137 11.86 -4.04 23.46
CA ILE A 137 11.83 -2.66 23.94
C ILE A 137 10.77 -1.87 23.15
N TYR A 138 10.78 -1.96 21.82
CA TYR A 138 9.81 -1.28 20.97
C TYR A 138 8.37 -1.69 21.33
N LYS A 139 8.09 -2.99 21.45
CA LYS A 139 6.77 -3.51 21.82
C LYS A 139 6.30 -2.99 23.17
N SER A 140 7.20 -2.93 24.15
CA SER A 140 6.89 -2.42 25.49
C SER A 140 6.58 -0.92 25.46
N MET A 141 7.38 -0.15 24.73
CA MET A 141 7.15 1.28 24.53
C MET A 141 5.82 1.55 23.79
N GLU A 142 5.59 0.85 22.68
CA GLU A 142 4.35 0.97 21.91
C GLU A 142 3.14 0.69 22.78
N LYS A 143 3.13 -0.44 23.51
CA LYS A 143 2.05 -0.80 24.45
C LYS A 143 1.85 0.24 25.56
N LEU A 144 2.92 0.88 26.05
CA LEU A 144 2.84 1.91 27.08
C LEU A 144 2.20 3.19 26.52
N PHE A 145 2.71 3.69 25.39
CA PHE A 145 2.29 4.97 24.83
C PHE A 145 0.88 4.91 24.20
N THR A 146 0.50 3.78 23.60
CA THR A 146 -0.79 3.64 22.91
C THR A 146 -1.98 3.41 23.84
N ARG A 147 -1.78 3.21 25.14
CA ARG A 147 -2.87 2.90 26.11
C ARG A 147 -4.05 3.88 26.09
N LYS A 148 -3.82 5.13 25.72
CA LYS A 148 -4.83 6.20 25.71
C LYS A 148 -5.00 6.79 24.31
N MET A 149 -4.57 6.06 23.30
CA MET A 149 -4.67 6.46 21.89
C MET A 149 -5.64 5.55 21.15
N GLU A 150 -6.25 6.09 20.12
CA GLU A 150 -6.94 5.32 19.13
C GLU A 150 -5.95 4.77 18.11
N LEU A 151 -6.19 3.55 17.61
CA LEU A 151 -5.32 2.89 16.63
C LEU A 151 -6.04 2.79 15.29
N CYS A 152 -5.43 3.36 14.27
CA CYS A 152 -5.82 3.20 12.88
C CYS A 152 -4.95 2.12 12.24
N LEU A 153 -5.55 1.14 11.57
CA LEU A 153 -4.85 0.00 11.01
C LEU A 153 -4.95 0.01 9.48
N ALA A 154 -3.80 0.10 8.81
CA ALA A 154 -3.74 0.14 7.34
C ALA A 154 -3.91 -1.24 6.68
N GLU A 155 -3.78 -2.33 7.43
CA GLU A 155 -3.87 -3.71 6.96
C GLU A 155 -4.81 -4.54 7.85
N LYS A 156 -5.53 -5.51 7.27
CA LYS A 156 -6.48 -6.35 8.02
C LYS A 156 -5.82 -7.19 9.11
N TYR A 157 -4.68 -7.80 8.79
CA TYR A 157 -3.98 -8.69 9.72
C TYR A 157 -3.42 -7.99 10.96
N TYR A 158 -3.33 -6.65 10.95
CA TYR A 158 -2.96 -5.90 12.16
C TYR A 158 -3.99 -6.06 13.28
N LYS A 159 -5.22 -6.47 12.98
CA LYS A 159 -6.23 -6.83 14.00
C LYS A 159 -5.79 -7.97 14.92
N ASP A 160 -4.97 -8.89 14.43
CA ASP A 160 -4.42 -9.98 15.24
C ASP A 160 -3.41 -9.46 16.30
N ILE A 161 -2.77 -8.33 15.98
CA ILE A 161 -1.78 -7.69 16.87
C ILE A 161 -2.46 -6.61 17.72
N TYR A 162 -3.38 -5.87 17.14
CA TYR A 162 -4.11 -4.74 17.74
C TYR A 162 -5.63 -4.93 17.66
N PRO A 163 -6.22 -5.81 18.50
CA PRO A 163 -7.65 -6.18 18.39
C PRO A 163 -8.61 -5.00 18.51
N THR A 164 -8.26 -3.96 19.26
CA THR A 164 -9.09 -2.76 19.47
C THR A 164 -8.96 -1.71 18.37
N GLY A 165 -7.94 -1.82 17.49
CA GLY A 165 -7.70 -0.84 16.42
C GLY A 165 -8.82 -0.82 15.37
N THR A 166 -9.02 0.30 14.73
CA THR A 166 -9.99 0.47 13.62
C THR A 166 -9.28 0.32 12.28
N CYS A 167 -9.77 -0.60 11.43
CA CYS A 167 -9.21 -0.81 10.10
C CYS A 167 -9.72 0.28 9.14
N ILE A 168 -8.78 1.12 8.69
CA ILE A 168 -8.92 2.03 7.56
C ILE A 168 -7.86 1.62 6.54
N LEU A 169 -8.25 0.73 5.63
CA LEU A 169 -7.34 0.01 4.76
C LEU A 169 -6.77 0.92 3.66
N ASN A 170 -5.54 0.62 3.22
CA ASN A 170 -4.88 1.43 2.20
C ASN A 170 -5.30 1.05 0.76
N TYR A 171 -6.60 0.88 0.53
CA TYR A 171 -7.15 0.55 -0.77
C TYR A 171 -6.93 1.68 -1.80
N PRO A 172 -6.87 1.36 -3.10
CA PRO A 172 -6.66 2.34 -4.16
C PRO A 172 -7.84 3.31 -4.28
N THR A 173 -7.59 4.49 -4.81
CA THR A 173 -8.64 5.33 -5.39
C THR A 173 -9.04 4.74 -6.74
N VAL A 174 -10.34 4.70 -7.02
CA VAL A 174 -10.83 4.31 -8.35
C VAL A 174 -10.37 5.36 -9.36
N ASN A 175 -9.77 4.90 -10.45
CA ASN A 175 -9.29 5.76 -11.52
C ASN A 175 -10.26 5.71 -12.70
N GLU A 176 -10.75 6.86 -13.13
CA GLU A 176 -11.70 7.00 -14.24
C GLU A 176 -11.20 6.39 -15.56
N LYS A 177 -9.89 6.41 -15.81
CA LYS A 177 -9.28 5.74 -16.98
C LYS A 177 -9.65 4.27 -17.06
N PHE A 178 -9.72 3.58 -15.92
CA PHE A 178 -10.06 2.16 -15.86
C PHE A 178 -11.56 1.90 -15.87
N ILE A 179 -12.39 2.82 -15.36
CA ILE A 179 -13.84 2.66 -15.31
C ILE A 179 -14.40 2.41 -16.71
N ASN A 180 -14.01 3.24 -17.66
CA ASN A 180 -14.54 3.23 -19.03
C ASN A 180 -13.77 2.30 -19.98
N HIS A 181 -12.68 1.68 -19.49
CA HIS A 181 -11.90 0.77 -20.31
C HIS A 181 -12.55 -0.61 -20.33
N THR A 182 -12.90 -1.06 -21.53
CA THR A 182 -13.35 -2.42 -21.79
C THR A 182 -12.25 -3.15 -22.55
N ARG A 183 -11.84 -4.29 -22.06
CA ARG A 183 -10.90 -5.15 -22.76
C ARG A 183 -11.58 -5.74 -23.98
N ALA A 184 -11.10 -5.41 -25.17
CA ALA A 184 -11.63 -5.89 -26.43
C ALA A 184 -10.62 -6.81 -27.13
N GLY A 185 -11.11 -7.89 -27.75
CA GLY A 185 -10.29 -8.87 -28.46
C GLY A 185 -9.67 -9.93 -27.57
N GLU A 186 -8.93 -10.84 -28.19
CA GLU A 186 -8.27 -11.94 -27.51
C GLU A 186 -7.07 -11.47 -26.65
N ALA A 187 -6.81 -12.18 -25.58
CA ALA A 187 -5.63 -11.96 -24.77
C ALA A 187 -4.36 -12.35 -25.56
N VAL A 188 -3.32 -11.53 -25.43
CA VAL A 188 -2.01 -11.85 -26.00
C VAL A 188 -1.22 -12.75 -25.04
N ASP A 189 -0.31 -13.58 -25.55
CA ASP A 189 0.58 -14.41 -24.73
C ASP A 189 1.62 -13.58 -23.98
N LYS A 190 1.13 -12.64 -23.17
CA LYS A 190 1.96 -11.71 -22.39
C LYS A 190 1.36 -11.50 -21.02
N VAL A 191 2.22 -11.56 -20.00
CA VAL A 191 1.87 -11.22 -18.62
C VAL A 191 2.61 -9.97 -18.18
N ILE A 192 2.04 -9.26 -17.22
CA ILE A 192 2.60 -8.01 -16.72
C ILE A 192 2.90 -8.07 -15.24
N TYR A 193 4.08 -7.57 -14.85
CA TYR A 193 4.46 -7.24 -13.49
C TYR A 193 4.79 -5.75 -13.38
N THR A 194 4.33 -5.07 -12.35
CA THR A 194 4.52 -3.62 -12.21
C THR A 194 5.13 -3.22 -10.87
N GLY A 195 5.71 -2.02 -10.81
CA GLY A 195 6.33 -1.43 -9.62
C GLY A 195 7.74 -1.93 -9.35
N ASN A 196 8.22 -1.82 -8.10
CA ASN A 196 9.60 -2.19 -7.78
C ASN A 196 9.87 -3.68 -8.04
N VAL A 197 10.86 -3.96 -8.90
CA VAL A 197 11.33 -5.31 -9.22
C VAL A 197 12.44 -5.67 -8.24
N THR A 198 12.22 -6.68 -7.41
CA THR A 198 13.17 -7.17 -6.41
C THR A 198 13.07 -8.68 -6.25
N GLU A 199 14.11 -9.34 -5.76
CA GLU A 199 14.10 -10.79 -5.51
C GLU A 199 12.96 -11.19 -4.56
N VAL A 200 12.80 -10.47 -3.45
CA VAL A 200 11.72 -10.74 -2.47
C VAL A 200 10.31 -10.53 -3.01
N ARG A 201 10.20 -9.90 -4.18
CA ARG A 201 8.95 -9.76 -4.95
C ARG A 201 8.88 -10.68 -6.16
N GLY A 202 9.67 -11.73 -6.15
CA GLY A 202 9.59 -12.80 -7.14
C GLY A 202 10.20 -12.48 -8.50
N ALA A 203 11.14 -11.52 -8.59
CA ALA A 203 11.75 -11.17 -9.87
C ALA A 203 12.30 -12.39 -10.64
N LEU A 204 12.97 -13.32 -9.95
CA LEU A 204 13.53 -14.50 -10.57
C LEU A 204 12.48 -15.56 -10.92
N PHE A 205 11.40 -15.71 -10.11
CA PHE A 205 10.26 -16.56 -10.47
C PHE A 205 9.58 -16.08 -11.75
N HIS A 206 9.33 -14.78 -11.82
CA HIS A 206 8.73 -14.19 -13.02
C HIS A 206 9.67 -14.27 -14.24
N ALA A 207 10.98 -14.12 -14.05
CA ALA A 207 11.97 -14.25 -15.14
C ALA A 207 12.07 -15.68 -15.68
N LYS A 208 11.72 -16.70 -14.89
CA LYS A 208 11.69 -18.11 -15.28
C LYS A 208 10.47 -18.47 -16.15
N LEU A 209 9.42 -17.66 -16.15
CA LEU A 209 8.17 -17.99 -16.85
C LEU A 209 8.35 -18.30 -18.34
N PRO A 210 9.18 -17.59 -19.14
CA PRO A 210 9.42 -17.96 -20.54
C PRO A 210 10.18 -19.29 -20.72
N VAL A 211 10.88 -19.77 -19.69
CA VAL A 211 11.50 -21.10 -19.71
C VAL A 211 10.47 -22.20 -19.45
N ILE A 212 9.50 -21.91 -18.57
CA ILE A 212 8.35 -22.79 -18.29
C ILE A 212 7.45 -22.87 -19.51
N ASP A 213 7.21 -21.75 -20.17
CA ASP A 213 6.35 -21.62 -21.35
C ASP A 213 7.02 -20.72 -22.41
N LYS A 214 7.52 -21.34 -23.47
CA LYS A 214 8.31 -20.67 -24.51
C LYS A 214 7.52 -19.67 -25.36
N THR A 215 6.20 -19.70 -25.32
CA THR A 215 5.34 -18.78 -26.06
C THR A 215 5.07 -17.50 -25.27
N LEU A 216 5.29 -17.54 -23.94
CA LEU A 216 4.96 -16.47 -23.03
C LEU A 216 6.03 -15.38 -22.98
N SER A 217 5.62 -14.13 -23.10
CA SER A 217 6.46 -12.97 -22.80
C SER A 217 6.10 -12.36 -21.45
N VAL A 218 7.11 -11.91 -20.69
CA VAL A 218 6.93 -11.26 -19.40
C VAL A 218 7.38 -9.81 -19.47
N HIS A 219 6.47 -8.89 -19.15
CA HIS A 219 6.74 -7.47 -19.13
C HIS A 219 6.83 -6.95 -17.71
N PHE A 220 8.00 -6.42 -17.35
CA PHE A 220 8.23 -5.73 -16.09
C PHE A 220 8.20 -4.22 -16.32
N VAL A 221 7.33 -3.53 -15.61
CA VAL A 221 7.18 -2.07 -15.70
C VAL A 221 7.40 -1.45 -14.32
N GLY A 222 8.63 -1.01 -14.06
CA GLY A 222 9.00 -0.45 -12.78
C GLY A 222 10.50 -0.47 -12.51
N LYS A 223 10.92 0.13 -11.41
CA LYS A 223 12.34 0.23 -11.09
C LYS A 223 12.95 -1.16 -10.85
N CYS A 224 13.91 -1.54 -11.69
CA CYS A 224 14.70 -2.76 -11.61
C CYS A 224 16.19 -2.41 -11.48
N PRO A 225 16.90 -2.82 -10.41
CA PRO A 225 18.35 -2.65 -10.34
C PRO A 225 19.05 -3.39 -11.50
N LYS A 226 20.03 -2.75 -12.13
CA LYS A 226 20.77 -3.34 -13.26
C LYS A 226 21.42 -4.70 -12.96
N PRO A 227 22.02 -4.94 -11.76
CA PRO A 227 22.52 -6.26 -11.41
C PRO A 227 21.42 -7.33 -11.42
N LEU A 228 20.25 -7.03 -10.84
CA LEU A 228 19.10 -7.94 -10.83
C LEU A 228 18.54 -8.19 -12.23
N ALA A 229 18.46 -7.16 -13.08
CA ALA A 229 18.05 -7.33 -14.47
C ALA A 229 18.96 -8.29 -15.23
N LYS A 230 20.29 -8.22 -14.99
CA LYS A 230 21.25 -9.16 -15.57
C LYS A 230 20.98 -10.60 -15.11
N GLU A 231 20.77 -10.80 -13.82
CA GLU A 231 20.45 -12.12 -13.25
C GLU A 231 19.13 -12.67 -13.82
N MET A 232 18.10 -11.81 -13.96
CA MET A 232 16.82 -12.19 -14.59
C MET A 232 17.01 -12.67 -16.04
N TYR A 233 17.84 -12.00 -16.84
CA TYR A 233 18.16 -12.47 -18.19
C TYR A 233 18.96 -13.78 -18.19
N GLU A 234 19.85 -13.99 -17.22
CA GLU A 234 20.58 -15.26 -17.04
C GLU A 234 19.61 -16.40 -16.69
N VAL A 235 18.62 -16.17 -15.81
CA VAL A 235 17.56 -17.15 -15.47
C VAL A 235 16.71 -17.50 -16.69
N ALA A 236 16.36 -16.52 -17.53
CA ALA A 236 15.60 -16.76 -18.75
C ALA A 236 16.40 -17.50 -19.85
N GLY A 237 17.73 -17.44 -19.79
CA GLY A 237 18.62 -18.15 -20.71
C GLY A 237 18.34 -17.88 -22.19
N ASP A 238 18.05 -18.91 -22.97
CA ASP A 238 17.72 -18.78 -24.40
C ASP A 238 16.39 -18.05 -24.66
N GLN A 239 15.53 -17.90 -23.64
CA GLN A 239 14.25 -17.20 -23.73
C GLN A 239 14.34 -15.73 -23.27
N LYS A 240 15.54 -15.17 -23.10
CA LYS A 240 15.76 -13.80 -22.60
C LYS A 240 15.05 -12.71 -23.42
N ASP A 241 14.86 -12.93 -24.72
CA ASP A 241 14.16 -12.00 -25.62
C ASP A 241 12.64 -11.90 -25.31
N GLN A 242 12.10 -12.84 -24.54
CA GLN A 242 10.73 -12.79 -24.02
C GLN A 242 10.61 -11.97 -22.73
N LEU A 243 11.72 -11.49 -22.16
CA LEU A 243 11.69 -10.58 -21.02
C LEU A 243 11.82 -9.12 -21.49
N VAL A 244 10.81 -8.33 -21.19
CA VAL A 244 10.85 -6.89 -21.41
C VAL A 244 10.92 -6.20 -20.05
N ILE A 245 12.01 -5.50 -19.75
CA ILE A 245 12.21 -4.80 -18.47
C ILE A 245 12.26 -3.29 -18.72
N GLU A 246 11.14 -2.62 -18.47
CA GLU A 246 11.06 -1.16 -18.49
C GLU A 246 11.46 -0.60 -17.12
N GLY A 247 12.52 0.22 -17.05
CA GLY A 247 12.92 0.89 -15.81
C GLY A 247 14.17 0.32 -15.15
N ILE A 248 15.10 -0.27 -15.93
CA ILE A 248 16.45 -0.63 -15.42
C ILE A 248 17.12 0.65 -14.90
N ASP A 249 17.48 0.66 -13.60
CA ASP A 249 18.05 1.79 -12.84
C ASP A 249 17.24 3.10 -12.94
N ARG A 250 16.00 3.03 -13.41
CA ARG A 250 15.12 4.18 -13.61
C ARG A 250 13.78 3.98 -12.91
N PHE A 251 13.29 5.03 -12.28
CA PHE A 251 11.91 5.07 -11.77
C PHE A 251 10.93 5.19 -12.95
N ILE A 252 9.79 4.50 -12.85
CA ILE A 252 8.68 4.60 -13.80
C ILE A 252 7.52 5.28 -13.10
N GLU A 253 7.05 6.36 -13.68
CA GLU A 253 5.91 7.12 -13.15
C GLU A 253 4.63 6.30 -13.17
N LYS A 254 3.72 6.61 -12.23
CA LYS A 254 2.47 5.88 -12.05
C LYS A 254 1.60 5.91 -13.31
N GLU A 255 1.53 7.06 -13.97
CA GLU A 255 0.76 7.28 -15.18
C GLU A 255 1.25 6.36 -16.32
N VAL A 256 2.56 6.14 -16.44
CA VAL A 256 3.13 5.21 -17.43
C VAL A 256 2.75 3.77 -17.11
N ILE A 257 2.73 3.39 -15.83
CA ILE A 257 2.29 2.06 -15.40
C ILE A 257 0.80 1.86 -15.75
N GLU A 258 -0.03 2.85 -15.45
CA GLU A 258 -1.46 2.84 -15.78
C GLU A 258 -1.70 2.69 -17.29
N ASP A 259 -0.96 3.44 -18.11
CA ASP A 259 -1.06 3.34 -19.57
C ASP A 259 -0.59 1.96 -20.09
N ARG A 260 0.38 1.33 -19.43
CA ARG A 260 0.81 -0.04 -19.77
C ARG A 260 -0.27 -1.07 -19.49
N TYR A 261 -1.02 -0.96 -18.39
CA TYR A 261 -2.16 -1.86 -18.14
C TYR A 261 -3.19 -1.80 -19.28
N LEU A 262 -3.45 -0.61 -19.83
CA LEU A 262 -4.45 -0.37 -20.85
C LEU A 262 -3.94 -0.60 -22.28
N SER A 263 -2.62 -0.71 -22.48
CA SER A 263 -2.00 -0.74 -23.82
C SER A 263 -2.26 -2.01 -24.62
N ARG A 264 -2.69 -3.09 -23.96
CA ARG A 264 -2.99 -4.39 -24.61
C ARG A 264 -3.79 -5.33 -23.72
N ASN A 265 -4.35 -6.39 -24.29
CA ASN A 265 -5.07 -7.44 -23.59
C ASN A 265 -4.08 -8.46 -22.97
N TRP A 266 -3.50 -8.12 -21.82
CA TRP A 266 -2.61 -9.00 -21.08
C TRP A 266 -3.33 -10.30 -20.69
N LEU A 267 -2.64 -11.45 -20.76
CA LEU A 267 -3.16 -12.72 -20.28
C LEU A 267 -3.48 -12.65 -18.78
N ALA A 268 -2.54 -12.11 -18.00
CA ALA A 268 -2.71 -11.90 -16.56
C ALA A 268 -1.75 -10.83 -16.00
N GLY A 269 -2.09 -10.29 -14.83
CA GLY A 269 -1.14 -9.66 -13.91
C GLY A 269 -0.53 -10.70 -12.99
N ILE A 270 0.80 -10.70 -12.82
CA ILE A 270 1.51 -11.75 -12.07
C ILE A 270 2.09 -11.26 -10.75
N ALA A 271 2.00 -12.11 -9.72
CA ALA A 271 2.54 -11.88 -8.39
C ALA A 271 3.02 -13.21 -7.75
N LEU A 272 3.97 -13.88 -8.39
CA LEU A 272 4.60 -15.10 -7.88
C LEU A 272 5.76 -14.71 -6.97
N PHE A 273 5.51 -14.63 -5.66
CA PHE A 273 6.50 -14.18 -4.67
C PHE A 273 7.00 -15.37 -3.83
N PRO A 274 8.24 -15.33 -3.32
CA PRO A 274 8.69 -16.29 -2.34
C PRO A 274 7.94 -16.11 -1.00
N PRO A 275 7.75 -17.19 -0.21
CA PRO A 275 6.96 -17.19 1.01
C PRO A 275 7.66 -16.50 2.19
N THR A 276 7.83 -15.18 2.10
CA THR A 276 8.36 -14.38 3.22
C THR A 276 7.26 -14.06 4.22
N GLU A 277 7.58 -13.97 5.52
CA GLU A 277 6.63 -13.60 6.57
C GLU A 277 5.90 -12.28 6.27
N HIS A 278 6.60 -11.33 5.65
CA HIS A 278 6.04 -10.03 5.27
C HIS A 278 4.89 -10.16 4.26
N TYR A 279 5.04 -11.02 3.24
CA TYR A 279 4.04 -11.14 2.17
C TYR A 279 2.94 -12.16 2.46
N ARG A 280 3.22 -13.20 3.24
CA ARG A 280 2.24 -14.26 3.52
C ARG A 280 0.95 -13.79 4.18
N ARG A 281 0.98 -12.64 4.89
CA ARG A 281 -0.15 -12.11 5.66
C ARG A 281 -0.74 -10.83 5.11
N LYS A 282 -0.08 -10.20 4.14
CA LYS A 282 -0.41 -8.88 3.63
C LYS A 282 -1.23 -8.97 2.35
N GLU A 283 -2.32 -8.19 2.23
CA GLU A 283 -2.97 -7.97 0.94
C GLU A 283 -2.04 -7.14 0.03
N LEU A 284 -1.86 -7.61 -1.20
CA LEU A 284 -0.89 -6.98 -2.10
C LEU A 284 -1.55 -5.86 -2.92
N THR A 285 -0.99 -4.66 -2.88
CA THR A 285 -1.46 -3.50 -3.66
C THR A 285 -1.61 -3.83 -5.16
N LYS A 286 -0.75 -4.72 -5.69
CA LYS A 286 -0.80 -5.15 -7.08
C LYS A 286 -2.09 -5.88 -7.45
N PHE A 287 -2.71 -6.61 -6.55
CA PHE A 287 -3.99 -7.24 -6.81
C PHE A 287 -5.03 -6.19 -7.18
N PHE A 288 -5.13 -5.13 -6.40
CA PHE A 288 -6.07 -4.04 -6.67
C PHE A 288 -5.75 -3.30 -7.97
N GLU A 289 -4.46 -3.16 -8.32
CA GLU A 289 -4.04 -2.54 -9.57
C GLU A 289 -4.44 -3.41 -10.78
N TYR A 290 -4.18 -4.72 -10.73
CA TYR A 290 -4.57 -5.67 -11.77
C TYR A 290 -6.09 -5.77 -11.90
N MET A 291 -6.80 -5.94 -10.78
CA MET A 291 -8.25 -5.98 -10.72
C MET A 291 -8.88 -4.70 -11.28
N ASN A 292 -8.36 -3.53 -10.93
CA ASN A 292 -8.84 -2.24 -11.47
C ASN A 292 -8.69 -2.16 -12.99
N ALA A 293 -7.61 -2.74 -13.54
CA ALA A 293 -7.38 -2.84 -14.98
C ALA A 293 -8.18 -3.98 -15.65
N GLY A 294 -8.97 -4.75 -14.90
CA GLY A 294 -9.73 -5.89 -15.40
C GLY A 294 -8.85 -7.07 -15.82
N LEU A 295 -7.69 -7.24 -15.18
CA LEU A 295 -6.78 -8.36 -15.46
C LEU A 295 -7.02 -9.51 -14.50
N PRO A 296 -7.08 -10.77 -14.99
CA PRO A 296 -6.92 -11.93 -14.13
C PRO A 296 -5.61 -11.86 -13.34
N VAL A 297 -5.61 -12.36 -12.11
CA VAL A 297 -4.43 -12.38 -11.24
C VAL A 297 -3.86 -13.79 -11.17
N ILE A 298 -2.57 -13.98 -11.46
CA ILE A 298 -1.85 -15.21 -11.09
C ILE A 298 -0.93 -14.86 -9.92
N CYS A 299 -1.13 -15.49 -8.77
CA CYS A 299 -0.35 -15.20 -7.56
C CYS A 299 0.12 -16.48 -6.85
N SER A 300 1.05 -16.30 -5.89
CA SER A 300 1.44 -17.38 -5.00
C SER A 300 0.28 -17.84 -4.12
N ASP A 301 0.23 -19.14 -3.79
CA ASP A 301 -0.83 -19.80 -3.04
C ASP A 301 -0.77 -19.57 -1.51
N PHE A 302 -0.24 -18.41 -1.09
CA PHE A 302 -0.30 -18.05 0.32
C PHE A 302 -1.75 -18.02 0.79
N PRO A 303 -2.08 -18.54 1.98
CA PRO A 303 -3.47 -18.65 2.42
C PRO A 303 -4.27 -17.36 2.23
N VAL A 304 -3.73 -16.21 2.65
CA VAL A 304 -4.40 -14.91 2.51
C VAL A 304 -4.61 -14.51 1.04
N TRP A 305 -3.66 -14.83 0.15
CA TRP A 305 -3.76 -14.48 -1.27
C TRP A 305 -4.70 -15.42 -2.01
N LYS A 306 -4.61 -16.71 -1.70
CA LYS A 306 -5.51 -17.74 -2.24
C LYS A 306 -6.96 -17.43 -1.86
N ASP A 307 -7.24 -17.25 -0.57
CA ASP A 307 -8.58 -16.88 -0.08
C ASP A 307 -9.08 -15.56 -0.73
N PHE A 308 -8.17 -14.61 -0.99
CA PHE A 308 -8.52 -13.34 -1.62
C PHE A 308 -8.95 -13.53 -3.08
N VAL A 309 -8.14 -14.22 -3.90
CA VAL A 309 -8.47 -14.41 -5.33
C VAL A 309 -9.66 -15.34 -5.53
N GLU A 310 -9.82 -16.35 -4.67
CA GLU A 310 -10.99 -17.25 -4.67
C GLU A 310 -12.27 -16.53 -4.25
N LYS A 311 -12.22 -15.75 -3.16
CA LYS A 311 -13.37 -14.95 -2.68
C LYS A 311 -13.91 -14.00 -3.75
N HIS A 312 -13.02 -13.36 -4.49
CA HIS A 312 -13.39 -12.37 -5.50
C HIS A 312 -13.47 -12.98 -6.91
N GLU A 313 -13.24 -14.28 -7.05
CA GLU A 313 -13.23 -15.03 -8.33
C GLU A 313 -12.45 -14.27 -9.42
N CYS A 314 -11.27 -13.72 -9.04
CA CYS A 314 -10.52 -12.79 -9.87
C CYS A 314 -9.16 -13.29 -10.35
N GLY A 315 -8.83 -14.58 -10.09
CA GLY A 315 -7.54 -15.11 -10.48
C GLY A 315 -7.28 -16.53 -10.00
N ILE A 316 -6.03 -16.96 -10.15
CA ILE A 316 -5.56 -18.32 -9.84
C ILE A 316 -4.35 -18.22 -8.91
N ALA A 317 -4.41 -18.93 -7.77
CA ALA A 317 -3.30 -19.07 -6.84
C ALA A 317 -2.55 -20.36 -7.11
N VAL A 318 -1.21 -20.30 -7.23
CA VAL A 318 -0.34 -21.45 -7.53
C VAL A 318 0.90 -21.44 -6.65
N ASP A 319 1.44 -22.63 -6.36
CA ASP A 319 2.76 -22.74 -5.74
C ASP A 319 3.84 -22.16 -6.69
N PRO A 320 4.56 -21.11 -6.30
CA PRO A 320 5.56 -20.48 -7.15
C PRO A 320 6.80 -21.35 -7.45
N TYR A 321 6.94 -22.47 -6.74
CA TYR A 321 7.98 -23.47 -6.97
C TYR A 321 7.53 -24.63 -7.86
N ASN A 322 6.26 -24.70 -8.23
CA ASN A 322 5.70 -25.78 -9.06
C ASN A 322 5.48 -25.28 -10.50
N ASP A 323 6.46 -25.57 -11.37
CA ASP A 323 6.43 -25.17 -12.78
C ASP A 323 5.22 -25.70 -13.55
N GLU A 324 4.75 -26.90 -13.20
CA GLU A 324 3.56 -27.53 -13.82
C GLU A 324 2.29 -26.79 -13.40
N ALA A 325 2.14 -26.46 -12.13
CA ALA A 325 0.98 -25.67 -11.64
C ALA A 325 0.93 -24.27 -12.29
N ILE A 326 2.10 -23.64 -12.46
CA ILE A 326 2.19 -22.34 -13.16
C ILE A 326 1.76 -22.50 -14.62
N ARG A 327 2.29 -23.51 -15.34
CA ARG A 327 1.91 -23.79 -16.73
C ARG A 327 0.42 -24.04 -16.86
N ASN A 328 -0.15 -24.91 -16.01
CA ASN A 328 -1.57 -25.22 -16.03
C ASN A 328 -2.45 -23.97 -15.81
N ALA A 329 -2.03 -23.03 -14.96
CA ALA A 329 -2.75 -21.77 -14.76
C ALA A 329 -2.70 -20.87 -16.02
N LEU A 330 -1.56 -20.79 -16.71
CA LEU A 330 -1.43 -20.04 -17.96
C LEU A 330 -2.27 -20.68 -19.08
N ASP A 331 -2.20 -22.01 -19.21
CA ASP A 331 -2.96 -22.76 -20.21
C ASP A 331 -4.46 -22.69 -19.95
N TYR A 332 -4.89 -22.67 -18.69
CA TYR A 332 -6.30 -22.46 -18.33
C TYR A 332 -6.82 -21.12 -18.86
N LEU A 333 -6.11 -20.03 -18.63
CA LEU A 333 -6.53 -18.70 -19.09
C LEU A 333 -6.57 -18.57 -20.62
N ARG A 334 -5.75 -19.35 -21.35
CA ARG A 334 -5.77 -19.41 -22.82
C ARG A 334 -6.91 -20.28 -23.33
N THR A 335 -7.13 -21.42 -22.70
CA THR A 335 -8.12 -22.41 -23.11
C THR A 335 -9.55 -21.92 -22.85
N TYR A 336 -9.73 -21.15 -21.78
CA TYR A 336 -11.03 -20.61 -21.34
C TYR A 336 -11.03 -19.09 -21.29
N PRO A 337 -10.96 -18.42 -22.47
CA PRO A 337 -10.82 -16.95 -22.52
C PRO A 337 -12.01 -16.19 -21.94
N GLU A 338 -13.23 -16.75 -22.03
CA GLU A 338 -14.41 -16.14 -21.41
C GLU A 338 -14.36 -16.20 -19.88
N GLU A 339 -13.84 -17.30 -19.31
CA GLU A 339 -13.63 -17.39 -17.85
C GLU A 339 -12.51 -16.44 -17.39
N ALA A 340 -11.43 -16.33 -18.16
CA ALA A 340 -10.37 -15.37 -17.89
C ALA A 340 -10.89 -13.92 -17.94
N LYS A 341 -11.75 -13.61 -18.89
CA LYS A 341 -12.43 -12.30 -18.98
C LYS A 341 -13.34 -12.08 -17.78
N GLN A 342 -14.13 -13.08 -17.40
CA GLN A 342 -15.01 -13.00 -16.23
C GLN A 342 -14.22 -12.76 -14.93
N MET A 343 -13.07 -13.43 -14.75
CA MET A 343 -12.16 -13.16 -13.61
C MET A 343 -11.73 -11.69 -13.57
N GLY A 344 -11.36 -11.12 -14.71
CA GLY A 344 -11.00 -9.71 -14.80
C GLY A 344 -12.17 -8.77 -14.46
N GLU A 345 -13.37 -9.07 -14.95
CA GLU A 345 -14.60 -8.31 -14.66
C GLU A 345 -15.00 -8.39 -13.18
N ASN A 346 -14.92 -9.58 -12.59
CA ASN A 346 -15.16 -9.80 -11.16
C ASN A 346 -14.19 -8.97 -10.30
N GLY A 347 -12.90 -9.00 -10.63
CA GLY A 347 -11.90 -8.19 -9.97
C GLY A 347 -12.20 -6.70 -10.08
N LYS A 348 -12.49 -6.22 -11.28
CA LYS A 348 -12.85 -4.81 -11.52
C LYS A 348 -14.08 -4.39 -10.72
N LYS A 349 -15.13 -5.21 -10.72
CA LYS A 349 -16.35 -4.99 -9.95
C LYS A 349 -16.04 -4.89 -8.44
N ALA A 350 -15.25 -5.83 -7.90
CA ALA A 350 -14.89 -5.82 -6.49
C ALA A 350 -14.12 -4.54 -6.09
N VAL A 351 -13.21 -4.04 -6.94
CA VAL A 351 -12.52 -2.76 -6.68
C VAL A 351 -13.50 -1.59 -6.74
N MET A 352 -14.41 -1.55 -7.72
CA MET A 352 -15.36 -0.45 -7.84
C MET A 352 -16.37 -0.40 -6.68
N GLU A 353 -16.82 -1.53 -6.17
CA GLU A 353 -17.88 -1.62 -5.15
C GLU A 353 -17.35 -1.63 -3.72
N GLU A 354 -16.27 -2.37 -3.42
CA GLU A 354 -15.82 -2.54 -2.02
C GLU A 354 -14.33 -2.27 -1.75
N LEU A 355 -13.42 -2.59 -2.70
CA LEU A 355 -11.98 -2.58 -2.46
C LEU A 355 -11.34 -1.26 -2.91
N ASN A 356 -11.97 -0.15 -2.57
CA ASN A 356 -11.53 1.20 -2.98
C ASN A 356 -11.45 2.16 -1.78
N TRP A 357 -10.81 3.31 -2.02
CA TRP A 357 -10.66 4.32 -0.99
C TRP A 357 -12.00 4.96 -0.59
N GLN A 358 -12.95 5.10 -1.50
CA GLN A 358 -14.23 5.71 -1.22
C GLN A 358 -14.98 4.98 -0.09
N THR A 359 -14.91 3.64 -0.08
CA THR A 359 -15.47 2.83 1.02
C THR A 359 -14.71 3.02 2.33
N GLN A 360 -13.40 3.21 2.28
CA GLN A 360 -12.57 3.48 3.47
C GLN A 360 -12.74 4.92 3.96
N GLU A 361 -12.94 5.87 3.06
CA GLU A 361 -13.26 7.27 3.37
C GLU A 361 -14.53 7.38 4.24
N GLN A 362 -15.58 6.68 3.85
CA GLN A 362 -16.83 6.63 4.64
C GLN A 362 -16.60 6.07 6.05
N LYS A 363 -15.78 5.01 6.15
CA LYS A 363 -15.40 4.42 7.44
C LYS A 363 -14.57 5.39 8.27
N LEU A 364 -13.62 6.08 7.66
CA LEU A 364 -12.76 7.08 8.30
C LEU A 364 -13.61 8.22 8.86
N ILE A 365 -14.48 8.81 8.05
CA ILE A 365 -15.35 9.92 8.44
C ILE A 365 -16.28 9.49 9.59
N SER A 366 -16.95 8.36 9.46
CA SER A 366 -17.84 7.82 10.50
C SER A 366 -17.09 7.53 11.82
N TRP A 367 -15.83 7.07 11.72
CA TRP A 367 -14.99 6.85 12.89
C TRP A 367 -14.62 8.17 13.57
N TYR A 368 -14.19 9.18 12.81
CA TYR A 368 -13.90 10.51 13.33
C TYR A 368 -15.10 11.16 14.00
N GLN A 369 -16.29 11.05 13.42
CA GLN A 369 -17.56 11.56 14.03
C GLN A 369 -17.80 10.91 15.40
N ARG A 370 -17.69 9.58 15.50
CA ARG A 370 -17.83 8.88 16.79
C ARG A 370 -16.80 9.34 17.82
N LEU A 371 -15.52 9.48 17.43
CA LEU A 371 -14.46 9.95 18.32
C LEU A 371 -14.67 11.40 18.77
N SER A 372 -15.32 12.18 17.95
CA SER A 372 -15.64 13.58 18.21
C SER A 372 -16.93 13.80 18.99
N GLY A 373 -17.70 12.73 19.30
CA GLY A 373 -19.00 12.83 19.94
C GLY A 373 -20.09 13.45 19.05
N GLU A 374 -19.88 13.49 17.75
CA GLU A 374 -20.86 13.91 16.75
C GLU A 374 -21.77 12.73 16.39
N GLN A 375 -23.09 12.98 16.27
CA GLN A 375 -23.96 11.95 15.71
C GLN A 375 -23.63 11.77 14.22
N PRO A 376 -23.53 10.51 13.74
CA PRO A 376 -23.32 10.29 12.31
C PRO A 376 -24.46 10.93 11.53
N ALA A 377 -24.12 11.72 10.52
CA ALA A 377 -25.11 12.27 9.61
C ALA A 377 -25.96 11.11 9.06
N LYS A 378 -27.28 11.19 9.14
CA LYS A 378 -28.16 10.22 8.49
C LYS A 378 -27.78 10.24 7.00
N MET A 379 -27.34 9.11 6.47
CA MET A 379 -27.21 8.94 5.03
C MET A 379 -28.62 9.04 4.46
N GLU A 380 -28.89 10.11 3.73
CA GLU A 380 -30.02 10.14 2.82
C GLU A 380 -29.70 9.14 1.71
N GLY A 381 -30.57 8.12 1.58
CA GLY A 381 -30.47 6.98 0.68
C GLY A 381 -30.64 7.35 -0.81
#